data_ff42730a0fc0b78137f3753c0a9d358f
#
_entry.id   ff42730a0fc0b78137f3753c0a9d358f
#
_cell.length_a   1.000
_cell.length_b   1.000
_cell.length_c   1.000
_cell.angle_alpha   90.00
_cell.angle_beta   90.00
_cell.angle_gamma   90.00
#
_symmetry.space_group_name_H-M   'P 1'
#
loop_
_entity.id
_entity.type
_entity.pdbx_description
1 polymer ?
#
loop_
_entity_poly.entity_id
_entity_poly.type
_entity_poly.pdbx_seq_one_letter_code
_entity_poly.pdbx_strand_id
1 'polypeptide(L)'
;MPVITLKRSKKDELTHLEHIEEAAFAVNSRYFENGVLPPFSEEERTACTLAASFERDVAAVFSIYADNERVGGAVVQLLTHDEREIVLFFLAPSCQGKGVGQRALNAFEAEFPETKVWRLITPTQVLRNAVFYVNKCGYHIVQIDAYDKEKESGMFIFEKRKEI
;
A
#
# COMPACT_ATOMS: atom_id res chain seq x y z
N MET A 1 19.09 -5.50 12.50
CA MET A 1 17.88 -4.93 11.87
C MET A 1 18.27 -4.09 10.66
N PRO A 2 17.68 -4.30 9.50
CA PRO A 2 18.02 -3.51 8.32
C PRO A 2 17.62 -2.05 8.49
N VAL A 3 18.40 -1.17 7.88
CA VAL A 3 18.09 0.27 7.82
C VAL A 3 17.10 0.49 6.68
N ILE A 4 15.92 1.04 6.99
CA ILE A 4 14.91 1.33 6.00
C ILE A 4 15.08 2.76 5.48
N THR A 5 15.16 2.90 4.16
CA THR A 5 15.30 4.18 3.48
C THR A 5 14.24 4.30 2.40
N LEU A 6 13.62 5.48 2.29
CA LEU A 6 12.67 5.81 1.24
C LEU A 6 13.33 6.74 0.25
N LYS A 7 13.12 6.47 -1.05
CA LYS A 7 13.59 7.39 -2.11
C LYS A 7 12.51 7.55 -3.16
N ARG A 8 12.31 8.78 -3.64
CA ARG A 8 11.46 9.04 -4.79
C ARG A 8 12.01 8.26 -5.98
N SER A 9 11.15 7.49 -6.64
CA SER A 9 11.55 6.68 -7.78
C SER A 9 11.70 7.52 -9.03
N LYS A 10 12.68 7.19 -9.86
CA LYS A 10 12.84 7.75 -11.20
C LYS A 10 12.08 6.89 -12.20
N LYS A 11 11.74 7.46 -13.35
CA LYS A 11 10.96 6.78 -14.38
C LYS A 11 11.61 5.47 -14.86
N ASP A 12 12.93 5.45 -15.00
CA ASP A 12 13.69 4.27 -15.42
C ASP A 12 13.75 3.17 -14.36
N GLU A 13 13.34 3.45 -13.12
CA GLU A 13 13.29 2.49 -12.03
C GLU A 13 11.95 1.72 -11.96
N LEU A 14 10.92 2.19 -12.67
CA LEU A 14 9.58 1.62 -12.57
C LEU A 14 9.51 0.16 -13.00
N THR A 15 10.28 -0.26 -14.02
CA THR A 15 10.31 -1.66 -14.48
C THR A 15 10.75 -2.59 -13.35
N HIS A 16 11.78 -2.23 -12.60
CA HIS A 16 12.24 -3.04 -11.46
C HIS A 16 11.19 -3.08 -10.35
N LEU A 17 10.56 -1.94 -10.06
CA LEU A 17 9.47 -1.87 -9.08
C LEU A 17 8.28 -2.74 -9.49
N GLU A 18 7.91 -2.74 -10.76
CA GLU A 18 6.83 -3.59 -11.29
C GLU A 18 7.11 -5.07 -11.09
N HIS A 19 8.37 -5.51 -11.27
CA HIS A 19 8.77 -6.89 -11.01
C HIS A 19 8.61 -7.25 -9.52
N ILE A 20 8.97 -6.36 -8.63
CA ILE A 20 8.81 -6.58 -7.18
C ILE A 20 7.31 -6.62 -6.82
N GLU A 21 6.54 -5.68 -7.36
CA GLU A 21 5.09 -5.61 -7.16
C GLU A 21 4.40 -6.90 -7.60
N GLU A 22 4.71 -7.37 -8.79
CA GLU A 22 4.15 -8.60 -9.36
C GLU A 22 4.43 -9.80 -8.45
N ALA A 23 5.67 -9.95 -8.01
CA ALA A 23 6.05 -11.03 -7.09
C ALA A 23 5.33 -10.90 -5.73
N ALA A 24 5.20 -9.68 -5.21
CA ALA A 24 4.52 -9.43 -3.94
C ALA A 24 3.04 -9.78 -4.00
N PHE A 25 2.35 -9.38 -5.07
CA PHE A 25 0.92 -9.65 -5.21
C PHE A 25 0.61 -11.10 -5.59
N ALA A 26 1.53 -11.80 -6.23
CA ALA A 26 1.38 -13.23 -6.51
C ALA A 26 1.18 -14.04 -5.22
N VAL A 27 1.75 -13.61 -4.11
CA VAL A 27 1.55 -14.25 -2.79
C VAL A 27 0.09 -14.16 -2.35
N ASN A 28 -0.64 -13.13 -2.78
CA ASN A 28 -2.03 -12.92 -2.40
C ASN A 28 -3.03 -13.64 -3.32
N SER A 29 -2.58 -14.29 -4.39
CA SER A 29 -3.46 -14.96 -5.36
C SER A 29 -4.37 -16.00 -4.72
N ARG A 30 -3.92 -16.67 -3.67
CA ARG A 30 -4.68 -17.67 -2.91
C ARG A 30 -5.98 -17.12 -2.31
N TYR A 31 -6.05 -15.82 -2.03
CA TYR A 31 -7.25 -15.20 -1.45
C TYR A 31 -8.36 -15.01 -2.48
N PHE A 32 -8.05 -15.22 -3.76
CA PHE A 32 -8.98 -15.03 -4.87
C PHE A 32 -9.17 -16.31 -5.71
N GLU A 33 -8.77 -17.46 -5.19
CA GLU A 33 -8.84 -18.77 -5.88
C GLU A 33 -10.26 -19.20 -6.23
N ASN A 34 -11.26 -18.74 -5.47
CA ASN A 34 -12.66 -19.03 -5.74
C ASN A 34 -13.27 -18.15 -6.85
N GLY A 35 -12.47 -17.36 -7.55
CA GLY A 35 -12.91 -16.50 -8.64
C GLY A 35 -13.53 -15.18 -8.22
N VAL A 36 -13.62 -14.91 -6.91
CA VAL A 36 -14.09 -13.61 -6.40
C VAL A 36 -12.93 -12.62 -6.46
N LEU A 37 -12.97 -11.72 -7.42
CA LEU A 37 -11.95 -10.69 -7.60
C LEU A 37 -12.20 -9.50 -6.66
N PRO A 38 -11.14 -8.70 -6.37
CA PRO A 38 -11.33 -7.44 -5.66
C PRO A 38 -12.34 -6.55 -6.41
N PRO A 39 -13.17 -5.76 -5.69
CA PRO A 39 -14.23 -4.96 -6.30
C PRO A 39 -13.72 -3.67 -6.95
N PHE A 40 -12.69 -3.78 -7.77
CA PHE A 40 -12.15 -2.67 -8.56
C PHE A 40 -12.62 -2.80 -10.01
N SER A 41 -13.03 -1.70 -10.61
CA SER A 41 -13.25 -1.62 -12.04
C SER A 41 -11.90 -1.71 -12.78
N GLU A 42 -11.95 -2.00 -14.08
CA GLU A 42 -10.74 -2.00 -14.90
C GLU A 42 -10.09 -0.60 -14.95
N GLU A 43 -10.91 0.45 -14.98
CA GLU A 43 -10.41 1.83 -14.92
C GLU A 43 -9.67 2.12 -13.62
N GLU A 44 -10.23 1.68 -12.49
CA GLU A 44 -9.60 1.84 -11.17
C GLU A 44 -8.26 1.10 -11.11
N ARG A 45 -8.19 -0.13 -11.63
CA ARG A 45 -6.94 -0.91 -11.70
C ARG A 45 -5.88 -0.21 -12.54
N THR A 46 -6.28 0.33 -13.70
CA THR A 46 -5.36 1.05 -14.57
C THR A 46 -4.85 2.33 -13.92
N ALA A 47 -5.72 3.06 -13.23
CA ALA A 47 -5.36 4.30 -12.54
C ALA A 47 -4.40 4.08 -11.36
N CYS A 48 -4.41 2.88 -10.77
CA CYS A 48 -3.56 2.52 -9.62
C CYS A 48 -2.22 1.91 -10.02
N THR A 49 -1.88 1.82 -11.30
CA THR A 49 -0.57 1.30 -11.72
C THR A 49 0.55 2.27 -11.33
N LEU A 50 1.76 1.74 -11.20
CA LEU A 50 2.95 2.55 -10.94
C LEU A 50 3.15 3.60 -12.04
N ALA A 51 3.01 3.20 -13.30
CA ALA A 51 3.18 4.11 -14.43
C ALA A 51 2.16 5.25 -14.42
N ALA A 52 0.88 4.96 -14.23
CA ALA A 52 -0.17 5.98 -14.16
C ALA A 52 0.03 6.89 -12.95
N SER A 53 0.41 6.33 -11.81
CA SER A 53 0.68 7.10 -10.57
C SER A 53 1.87 8.04 -10.74
N PHE A 54 2.91 7.59 -11.43
CA PHE A 54 4.10 8.40 -11.69
C PHE A 54 3.78 9.69 -12.46
N GLU A 55 2.79 9.64 -13.35
CA GLU A 55 2.39 10.78 -14.18
C GLU A 55 1.41 11.74 -13.47
N ARG A 56 0.90 11.40 -12.27
CA ARG A 56 -0.04 12.26 -11.55
C ARG A 56 0.70 13.19 -10.59
N ASP A 57 0.39 14.48 -10.64
CA ASP A 57 1.03 15.52 -9.80
C ASP A 57 0.78 15.31 -8.29
N VAL A 58 -0.40 14.74 -7.94
CA VAL A 58 -0.79 14.54 -6.54
C VAL A 58 -0.24 13.24 -5.95
N ALA A 59 0.37 12.39 -6.78
CA ALA A 59 0.93 11.10 -6.37
C ALA A 59 2.45 11.14 -6.41
N ALA A 60 3.05 10.37 -5.52
CA ALA A 60 4.50 10.19 -5.47
C ALA A 60 4.81 8.69 -5.41
N VAL A 61 5.67 8.23 -6.30
CA VAL A 61 6.12 6.85 -6.32
C VAL A 61 7.44 6.75 -5.55
N PHE A 62 7.49 5.85 -4.57
CA PHE A 62 8.66 5.63 -3.74
C PHE A 62 9.22 4.23 -3.92
N SER A 63 10.54 4.13 -3.89
CA SER A 63 11.24 2.87 -3.68
C SER A 63 11.55 2.73 -2.20
N ILE A 64 11.39 1.53 -1.67
CA ILE A 64 11.72 1.18 -0.29
C ILE A 64 13.00 0.36 -0.32
N TYR A 65 14.00 0.81 0.44
CA TYR A 65 15.29 0.14 0.56
C TYR A 65 15.47 -0.43 1.97
N ALA A 66 16.04 -1.63 2.03
CA ALA A 66 16.53 -2.24 3.27
C ALA A 66 18.02 -2.50 3.08
N ASP A 67 18.87 -1.86 3.87
CA ASP A 67 20.34 -1.92 3.75
C ASP A 67 20.84 -1.66 2.33
N ASN A 68 20.29 -0.61 1.68
CA ASN A 68 20.62 -0.21 0.31
C ASN A 68 20.17 -1.15 -0.81
N GLU A 69 19.41 -2.19 -0.49
CA GLU A 69 18.76 -3.04 -1.48
C GLU A 69 17.30 -2.61 -1.66
N ARG A 70 16.85 -2.42 -2.90
CA ARG A 70 15.45 -2.11 -3.19
C ARG A 70 14.59 -3.34 -2.94
N VAL A 71 13.73 -3.26 -1.93
CA VAL A 71 12.91 -4.39 -1.48
C VAL A 71 11.41 -4.18 -1.67
N GLY A 72 11.01 -3.00 -2.08
CA GLY A 72 9.60 -2.71 -2.29
C GLY A 72 9.36 -1.33 -2.84
N GLY A 73 8.11 -0.97 -2.87
CA GLY A 73 7.67 0.34 -3.33
C GLY A 73 6.32 0.73 -2.74
N ALA A 74 5.98 1.99 -2.97
CA ALA A 74 4.70 2.53 -2.55
C ALA A 74 4.31 3.70 -3.43
N VAL A 75 3.01 3.94 -3.52
CA VAL A 75 2.46 5.17 -4.08
C VAL A 75 1.73 5.90 -2.96
N VAL A 76 2.16 7.12 -2.71
CA VAL A 76 1.55 8.01 -1.72
C VAL A 76 0.84 9.13 -2.47
N GLN A 77 -0.43 9.33 -2.19
CA GLN A 77 -1.26 10.33 -2.86
C GLN A 77 -1.75 11.36 -1.85
N LEU A 78 -1.64 12.64 -2.23
CA LEU A 78 -2.19 13.75 -1.46
C LEU A 78 -3.70 13.81 -1.71
N LEU A 79 -4.50 13.76 -0.64
CA LEU A 79 -5.95 13.91 -0.69
C LEU A 79 -6.36 15.35 -0.37
N THR A 80 -5.87 15.87 0.74
CA THR A 80 -6.00 17.27 1.14
C THR A 80 -4.65 17.75 1.67
N HIS A 81 -4.57 19.00 2.12
CA HIS A 81 -3.30 19.55 2.63
C HIS A 81 -2.71 18.77 3.83
N ASP A 82 -3.55 18.02 4.56
CA ASP A 82 -3.13 17.25 5.74
C ASP A 82 -3.57 15.78 5.74
N GLU A 83 -4.09 15.29 4.60
CA GLU A 83 -4.50 13.90 4.45
C GLU A 83 -3.80 13.25 3.26
N ARG A 84 -3.27 12.06 3.46
CA ARG A 84 -2.63 11.25 2.43
C ARG A 84 -3.16 9.83 2.45
N GLU A 85 -3.15 9.21 1.28
CA GLU A 85 -3.46 7.81 1.10
C GLU A 85 -2.23 7.08 0.57
N ILE A 86 -1.96 5.91 1.13
CA ILE A 86 -1.02 4.98 0.54
C ILE A 86 -1.83 4.09 -0.41
N VAL A 87 -1.74 4.41 -1.70
CA VAL A 87 -2.54 3.77 -2.76
C VAL A 87 -2.02 2.39 -3.10
N LEU A 88 -0.70 2.25 -3.13
CA LEU A 88 0.00 0.99 -3.32
C LEU A 88 1.08 0.87 -2.25
N PHE A 89 1.24 -0.34 -1.74
CA PHE A 89 2.32 -0.67 -0.80
C PHE A 89 2.66 -2.14 -0.97
N PHE A 90 3.89 -2.42 -1.31
CA PHE A 90 4.34 -3.79 -1.56
C PHE A 90 5.79 -3.99 -1.15
N LEU A 91 6.08 -5.20 -0.70
CA LEU A 91 7.43 -5.66 -0.37
C LEU A 91 7.70 -6.99 -1.05
N ALA A 92 8.94 -7.21 -1.44
CA ALA A 92 9.38 -8.50 -1.96
C ALA A 92 9.01 -9.61 -0.97
N PRO A 93 8.56 -10.79 -1.45
CA PRO A 93 8.15 -11.88 -0.56
C PRO A 93 9.20 -12.26 0.49
N SER A 94 10.48 -12.19 0.15
CA SER A 94 11.59 -12.47 1.06
C SER A 94 11.71 -11.49 2.24
N CYS A 95 11.08 -10.31 2.12
CA CYS A 95 11.13 -9.26 3.14
C CYS A 95 9.88 -9.19 4.00
N GLN A 96 8.86 -9.99 3.69
CA GLN A 96 7.62 -10.02 4.45
C GLN A 96 7.79 -10.78 5.77
N GLY A 97 7.03 -10.38 6.80
CA GLY A 97 7.05 -11.04 8.10
C GLY A 97 8.29 -10.75 8.95
N LYS A 98 9.10 -9.75 8.58
CA LYS A 98 10.36 -9.39 9.28
C LYS A 98 10.36 -8.00 9.88
N GLY A 99 9.19 -7.35 9.97
CA GLY A 99 9.06 -6.00 10.51
C GLY A 99 9.42 -4.88 9.52
N VAL A 100 9.84 -5.20 8.30
CA VAL A 100 10.20 -4.20 7.28
C VAL A 100 9.00 -3.33 6.91
N GLY A 101 7.83 -3.94 6.75
CA GLY A 101 6.59 -3.22 6.39
C GLY A 101 6.20 -2.17 7.42
N GLN A 102 6.20 -2.54 8.69
CA GLN A 102 5.86 -1.61 9.77
C GLN A 102 6.86 -0.44 9.82
N ARG A 103 8.14 -0.72 9.67
CA ARG A 103 9.18 0.30 9.67
C ARG A 103 9.10 1.20 8.44
N ALA A 104 8.74 0.65 7.29
CA ALA A 104 8.52 1.44 6.08
C ALA A 104 7.33 2.40 6.24
N LEU A 105 6.21 1.93 6.81
CA LEU A 105 5.06 2.79 7.07
C LEU A 105 5.40 3.91 8.07
N ASN A 106 6.17 3.59 9.12
CA ASN A 106 6.64 4.61 10.04
C ASN A 106 7.56 5.63 9.35
N ALA A 107 8.38 5.18 8.41
CA ALA A 107 9.24 6.07 7.63
C ALA A 107 8.43 7.04 6.74
N PHE A 108 7.32 6.60 6.16
CA PHE A 108 6.41 7.49 5.43
C PHE A 108 5.80 8.55 6.33
N GLU A 109 5.40 8.18 7.54
CA GLU A 109 4.88 9.15 8.50
C GLU A 109 5.93 10.20 8.87
N ALA A 110 7.18 9.80 8.99
CA ALA A 110 8.29 10.72 9.25
C ALA A 110 8.63 11.61 8.05
N GLU A 111 8.47 11.09 6.84
CA GLU A 111 8.71 11.84 5.59
C GLU A 111 7.69 12.95 5.38
N PHE A 112 6.46 12.76 5.84
CA PHE A 112 5.36 13.72 5.68
C PHE A 112 4.79 14.14 7.04
N PRO A 113 5.57 14.89 7.84
CA PRO A 113 5.19 15.23 9.21
C PRO A 113 3.94 16.10 9.32
N GLU A 114 3.57 16.81 8.24
CA GLU A 114 2.36 17.62 8.16
C GLU A 114 1.07 16.81 7.99
N THR A 115 1.19 15.52 7.68
CA THR A 115 0.03 14.65 7.46
C THR A 115 -0.62 14.29 8.80
N LYS A 116 -1.90 14.62 8.94
CA LYS A 116 -2.69 14.31 10.14
C LYS A 116 -3.46 13.01 10.03
N VAL A 117 -3.88 12.65 8.81
CA VAL A 117 -4.66 11.44 8.54
C VAL A 117 -4.00 10.65 7.41
N TRP A 118 -3.66 9.41 7.70
CA TRP A 118 -3.21 8.43 6.73
C TRP A 118 -4.33 7.46 6.42
N ARG A 119 -4.52 7.15 5.14
CA ARG A 119 -5.55 6.23 4.67
C ARG A 119 -4.94 5.08 3.87
N LEU A 120 -5.54 3.89 4.04
CA LEU A 120 -5.20 2.68 3.30
C LEU A 120 -6.49 1.98 2.89
N ILE A 121 -6.44 1.25 1.77
CA ILE A 121 -7.57 0.43 1.30
C ILE A 121 -7.05 -0.97 1.00
N THR A 122 -7.80 -2.00 1.42
CA THR A 122 -7.44 -3.40 1.19
C THR A 122 -8.70 -4.24 0.95
N PRO A 123 -8.69 -5.16 -0.02
CA PRO A 123 -9.79 -6.10 -0.18
C PRO A 123 -10.05 -6.92 1.10
N THR A 124 -11.31 -7.13 1.42
CA THR A 124 -11.69 -7.88 2.65
C THR A 124 -11.20 -9.33 2.64
N GLN A 125 -10.95 -9.90 1.45
CA GLN A 125 -10.39 -11.24 1.31
C GLN A 125 -8.96 -11.35 1.84
N VAL A 126 -8.19 -10.27 1.79
CA VAL A 126 -6.79 -10.27 2.22
C VAL A 126 -6.73 -9.93 3.70
N LEU A 127 -7.27 -10.82 4.53
CA LEU A 127 -7.36 -10.61 5.98
C LEU A 127 -5.98 -10.41 6.64
N ARG A 128 -4.96 -11.05 6.09
CA ARG A 128 -3.57 -10.88 6.56
C ARG A 128 -3.15 -9.41 6.57
N ASN A 129 -3.52 -8.65 5.54
CA ASN A 129 -3.21 -7.23 5.48
C ASN A 129 -3.96 -6.45 6.56
N ALA A 130 -5.23 -6.77 6.79
CA ALA A 130 -6.02 -6.12 7.85
C ALA A 130 -5.40 -6.36 9.22
N VAL A 131 -5.00 -7.59 9.51
CA VAL A 131 -4.33 -7.94 10.77
C VAL A 131 -3.04 -7.12 10.93
N PHE A 132 -2.25 -7.00 9.87
CA PHE A 132 -1.01 -6.23 9.88
C PHE A 132 -1.28 -4.74 10.15
N TYR A 133 -2.18 -4.12 9.41
CA TYR A 133 -2.45 -2.69 9.55
C TYR A 133 -3.06 -2.35 10.91
N VAL A 134 -3.99 -3.15 11.39
CA VAL A 134 -4.66 -2.89 12.68
C VAL A 134 -3.75 -3.23 13.86
N ASN A 135 -3.18 -4.44 13.86
CA ASN A 135 -2.45 -4.94 15.03
C ASN A 135 -1.01 -4.44 15.14
N LYS A 136 -0.37 -4.12 14.01
CA LYS A 136 1.05 -3.74 13.99
C LYS A 136 1.29 -2.27 13.67
N CYS A 137 0.41 -1.64 12.89
CA CYS A 137 0.68 -0.30 12.35
C CYS A 137 -0.19 0.80 12.96
N GLY A 138 -1.17 0.45 13.79
CA GLY A 138 -2.00 1.44 14.50
C GLY A 138 -3.14 2.02 13.67
N TYR A 139 -3.51 1.37 12.57
CA TYR A 139 -4.67 1.77 11.77
C TYR A 139 -5.96 1.21 12.35
N HIS A 140 -7.07 1.88 12.04
CA HIS A 140 -8.42 1.43 12.39
C HIS A 140 -9.24 1.27 11.13
N ILE A 141 -10.09 0.25 11.07
CA ILE A 141 -11.09 0.10 10.00
C ILE A 141 -12.21 1.10 10.31
N VAL A 142 -12.42 2.05 9.40
CA VAL A 142 -13.43 3.09 9.56
C VAL A 142 -14.64 2.89 8.67
N GLN A 143 -14.50 2.07 7.62
CA GLN A 143 -15.58 1.81 6.67
C GLN A 143 -15.30 0.54 5.89
N ILE A 144 -16.36 -0.13 5.46
CA ILE A 144 -16.31 -1.19 4.45
C ILE A 144 -17.01 -0.64 3.23
N ASP A 145 -16.29 -0.49 2.14
CA ASP A 145 -16.78 0.08 0.90
C ASP A 145 -17.01 -0.99 -0.16
N ALA A 146 -17.80 -0.67 -1.19
CA ALA A 146 -18.08 -1.56 -2.32
C ALA A 146 -18.51 -2.98 -1.89
N TYR A 147 -19.23 -3.10 -0.75
CA TYR A 147 -19.64 -4.40 -0.23
C TYR A 147 -20.68 -5.07 -1.11
N ASP A 148 -20.38 -6.29 -1.53
CA ASP A 148 -21.26 -7.18 -2.28
C ASP A 148 -21.74 -8.29 -1.34
N LYS A 149 -23.03 -8.25 -1.01
CA LYS A 149 -23.65 -9.19 -0.06
C LYS A 149 -23.61 -10.65 -0.53
N GLU A 150 -23.73 -10.89 -1.82
CA GLU A 150 -23.72 -12.23 -2.37
C GLU A 150 -22.34 -12.85 -2.34
N LYS A 151 -21.31 -12.07 -2.63
CA LYS A 151 -19.91 -12.48 -2.61
C LYS A 151 -19.29 -12.38 -1.23
N GLU A 152 -19.96 -11.71 -0.29
CA GLU A 152 -19.45 -11.41 1.05
C GLU A 152 -18.06 -10.77 1.01
N SER A 153 -17.89 -9.81 0.11
CA SER A 153 -16.61 -9.13 -0.09
C SER A 153 -16.79 -7.64 -0.34
N GLY A 154 -15.77 -6.89 -0.03
CA GLY A 154 -15.70 -5.45 -0.25
C GLY A 154 -14.28 -4.96 -0.02
N MET A 155 -14.18 -3.69 0.32
CA MET A 155 -12.90 -3.04 0.62
C MET A 155 -12.92 -2.51 2.05
N PHE A 156 -11.93 -2.89 2.84
CA PHE A 156 -11.68 -2.22 4.12
C PHE A 156 -11.01 -0.87 3.86
N ILE A 157 -11.55 0.17 4.47
CA ILE A 157 -10.91 1.48 4.51
C ILE A 157 -10.34 1.68 5.90
N PHE A 158 -9.03 1.92 5.96
CA PHE A 158 -8.29 2.13 7.20
C PHE A 158 -7.90 3.59 7.33
N GLU A 159 -7.91 4.09 8.55
CA GLU A 159 -7.36 5.40 8.87
C GLU A 159 -6.46 5.31 10.09
N LYS A 160 -5.40 6.11 10.06
CA LYS A 160 -4.56 6.38 11.22
C LYS A 160 -4.45 7.88 11.39
N ARG A 161 -4.88 8.38 12.53
CA ARG A 161 -4.83 9.80 12.86
C ARG A 161 -3.62 10.07 13.73
N LYS A 162 -2.89 11.13 13.40
CA LYS A 162 -1.78 11.58 14.21
C LYS A 162 -2.32 12.12 15.53
N GLU A 163 -1.79 11.64 16.63
CA GLU A 163 -2.10 12.19 17.96
C GLU A 163 -1.50 13.59 18.09
N ILE A 164 -2.29 14.48 18.69
CA ILE A 164 -1.88 15.86 18.96
C ILE A 164 -1.21 15.94 20.32
#